data_0b77b82cc74b2954beb8d44c34db3539
#
_entry.id   0b77b82cc74b2954beb8d44c34db3539
#
_cell.length_a   1.000
_cell.length_b   1.000
_cell.length_c   1.000
_cell.angle_alpha   90.00
_cell.angle_beta   90.00
_cell.angle_gamma   90.00
#
_symmetry.space_group_name_H-M   'P 1'
#
loop_
_entity.id
_entity.type
_entity.pdbx_description
1 polymer ?
#
loop_
_entity_poly.entity_id
_entity_poly.type
_entity_poly.pdbx_seq_one_letter_code
_entity_poly.pdbx_strand_id
1 'polypeptide(L)'
;MAKAATANGFDQKEVNRILNKIDGFNADLLSERGAYMQQCRNIRESITAVYDEAKALGIPKKELRTLVKIRDNEAKNQKLYDELEADQQQTLQMLAACEQVKDLPLWKAAAANPEAPRPSVQ
;
A
#
# COMPACT_ATOMS: atom_id res chain seq x y z
N MET A 1 0.23 47.21 25.32
CA MET A 1 -0.99 46.44 25.46
C MET A 1 -1.10 45.82 26.85
N ALA A 2 -2.14 46.14 27.55
CA ALA A 2 -2.36 45.54 28.86
C ALA A 2 -2.71 44.08 28.67
N LYS A 3 -1.96 43.21 29.32
CA LYS A 3 -2.31 41.80 29.32
C LYS A 3 -3.52 41.61 30.18
N ALA A 4 -4.46 40.82 29.71
CA ALA A 4 -5.60 40.41 30.51
C ALA A 4 -5.10 39.66 31.75
N ALA A 5 -5.83 39.80 32.86
CA ALA A 5 -5.50 39.06 34.08
C ALA A 5 -5.51 37.57 33.76
N THR A 6 -4.44 36.87 34.16
CA THR A 6 -4.27 35.47 33.85
C THR A 6 -4.09 34.70 35.14
N ALA A 7 -4.66 33.49 35.18
CA ALA A 7 -4.53 32.64 36.35
C ALA A 7 -3.11 32.05 36.48
N ASN A 8 -2.41 31.82 35.39
CA ASN A 8 -1.09 31.12 35.37
C ASN A 8 -0.05 31.84 34.55
N GLY A 9 -0.13 33.15 34.39
CA GLY A 9 0.82 33.92 33.60
C GLY A 9 0.53 33.96 32.11
N PHE A 10 -0.53 33.34 31.66
CA PHE A 10 -0.96 33.34 30.25
C PHE A 10 -2.12 34.29 30.04
N ASP A 11 -2.15 34.94 28.89
CA ASP A 11 -3.27 35.80 28.48
C ASP A 11 -4.44 34.90 28.05
N GLN A 12 -5.53 34.96 28.80
CA GLN A 12 -6.70 34.11 28.53
C GLN A 12 -7.29 34.36 27.15
N LYS A 13 -7.32 35.62 26.69
CA LYS A 13 -7.83 35.93 25.35
C LYS A 13 -6.99 35.32 24.25
N GLU A 14 -5.67 35.38 24.40
CA GLU A 14 -4.75 34.81 23.45
C GLU A 14 -4.84 33.28 23.43
N VAL A 15 -4.98 32.66 24.58
CA VAL A 15 -5.14 31.21 24.68
C VAL A 15 -6.44 30.80 23.98
N ASN A 16 -7.54 31.50 24.23
CA ASN A 16 -8.81 31.19 23.56
C ASN A 16 -8.74 31.40 22.05
N ARG A 17 -8.06 32.43 21.61
CA ARG A 17 -7.86 32.69 20.18
C ARG A 17 -7.11 31.53 19.51
N ILE A 18 -6.05 31.06 20.14
CA ILE A 18 -5.27 29.93 19.64
C ILE A 18 -6.10 28.64 19.63
N LEU A 19 -6.82 28.38 20.71
CA LEU A 19 -7.68 27.19 20.79
C LEU A 19 -8.76 27.21 19.71
N ASN A 20 -9.37 28.36 19.45
CA ASN A 20 -10.38 28.48 18.41
C ASN A 20 -9.80 28.21 17.02
N LYS A 21 -8.58 28.66 16.76
CA LYS A 21 -7.89 28.35 15.49
C LYS A 21 -7.65 26.86 15.35
N ILE A 22 -7.16 26.23 16.39
CA ILE A 22 -6.91 24.78 16.40
C ILE A 22 -8.22 24.02 16.16
N ASP A 23 -9.28 24.41 16.85
CA ASP A 23 -10.59 23.79 16.69
C ASP A 23 -11.11 23.94 15.26
N GLY A 24 -10.92 25.10 14.67
CA GLY A 24 -11.29 25.33 13.27
C GLY A 24 -10.58 24.39 12.31
N PHE A 25 -9.27 24.26 12.46
CA PHE A 25 -8.50 23.36 11.60
C PHE A 25 -8.84 21.89 11.85
N ASN A 26 -9.09 21.52 13.10
CA ASN A 26 -9.52 20.16 13.42
C ASN A 26 -10.88 19.85 12.79
N ALA A 27 -11.79 20.82 12.76
CA ALA A 27 -13.08 20.67 12.10
C ALA A 27 -12.88 20.47 10.58
N ASP A 28 -11.96 21.23 9.97
CA ASP A 28 -11.63 21.09 8.56
C ASP A 28 -11.05 19.70 8.26
N LEU A 29 -10.17 19.19 9.13
CA LEU A 29 -9.63 17.83 8.99
C LEU A 29 -10.74 16.78 9.02
N LEU A 30 -11.68 16.91 9.95
CA LEU A 30 -12.80 15.97 10.04
C LEU A 30 -13.66 16.01 8.77
N SER A 31 -13.91 17.21 8.25
CA SER A 31 -14.70 17.40 7.04
C SER A 31 -14.01 16.75 5.83
N GLU A 32 -12.72 17.00 5.66
CA GLU A 32 -11.95 16.42 4.56
C GLU A 32 -11.84 14.90 4.66
N ARG A 33 -11.66 14.39 5.88
CA ARG A 33 -11.63 12.95 6.11
C ARG A 33 -12.97 12.30 5.74
N GLY A 34 -14.08 12.94 6.13
CA GLY A 34 -15.42 12.46 5.80
C GLY A 34 -15.65 12.41 4.28
N ALA A 35 -15.26 13.48 3.59
CA ALA A 35 -15.35 13.54 2.13
C ALA A 35 -14.50 12.46 1.46
N TYR A 36 -13.28 12.28 1.92
CA TYR A 36 -12.37 11.24 1.43
C TYR A 36 -12.96 9.83 1.63
N MET A 37 -13.47 9.55 2.81
CA MET A 37 -14.08 8.26 3.12
C MET A 37 -15.29 7.99 2.23
N GLN A 38 -16.10 9.02 1.96
CA GLN A 38 -17.25 8.89 1.05
C GLN A 38 -16.81 8.58 -0.37
N GLN A 39 -15.79 9.26 -0.87
CA GLN A 39 -15.22 9.00 -2.19
C GLN A 39 -14.68 7.57 -2.28
N CYS A 40 -13.97 7.11 -1.25
CA CYS A 40 -13.45 5.74 -1.21
C CYS A 40 -14.60 4.72 -1.24
N ARG A 41 -15.68 4.99 -0.52
CA ARG A 41 -16.86 4.11 -0.52
C ARG A 41 -17.47 4.03 -1.91
N ASN A 42 -17.63 5.17 -2.57
CA ASN A 42 -18.19 5.21 -3.92
C ASN A 42 -17.33 4.42 -4.91
N ILE A 43 -16.01 4.55 -4.82
CA ILE A 43 -15.10 3.80 -5.67
C ILE A 43 -15.19 2.30 -5.39
N ARG A 44 -15.26 1.90 -4.12
CA ARG A 44 -15.42 0.48 -3.77
C ARG A 44 -16.72 -0.10 -4.30
N GLU A 45 -17.80 0.66 -4.26
CA GLU A 45 -19.08 0.25 -4.86
C GLU A 45 -18.94 0.04 -6.36
N SER A 46 -18.20 0.92 -7.03
CA SER A 46 -17.92 0.79 -8.47
C SER A 46 -17.11 -0.47 -8.76
N ILE A 47 -16.11 -0.77 -7.93
CA ILE A 47 -15.30 -1.99 -8.07
C ILE A 47 -16.19 -3.23 -7.90
N THR A 48 -17.05 -3.22 -6.89
CA THR A 48 -18.00 -4.33 -6.67
C THR A 48 -18.90 -4.54 -7.87
N ALA A 49 -19.38 -3.45 -8.47
CA ALA A 49 -20.22 -3.53 -9.67
C ALA A 49 -19.49 -4.17 -10.85
N VAL A 50 -18.19 -3.86 -11.01
CA VAL A 50 -17.38 -4.47 -12.07
C VAL A 50 -17.17 -5.96 -11.82
N TYR A 51 -16.96 -6.38 -10.59
CA TYR A 51 -16.88 -7.81 -10.26
C TYR A 51 -18.20 -8.53 -10.52
N ASP A 52 -19.32 -7.87 -10.25
CA ASP A 52 -20.64 -8.44 -10.56
C ASP A 52 -20.86 -8.56 -12.07
N GLU A 53 -20.41 -7.58 -12.83
CA GLU A 53 -20.42 -7.65 -14.29
C GLU A 53 -19.58 -8.82 -14.80
N ALA A 54 -18.40 -9.02 -14.24
CA ALA A 54 -17.53 -10.14 -14.58
C ALA A 54 -18.22 -11.48 -14.32
N LYS A 55 -18.89 -11.60 -13.18
CA LYS A 55 -19.66 -12.80 -12.85
C LYS A 55 -20.75 -13.06 -13.88
N ALA A 56 -21.46 -12.02 -14.31
CA ALA A 56 -22.50 -12.13 -15.34
C ALA A 56 -21.93 -12.61 -16.68
N LEU A 57 -20.66 -12.30 -16.96
CA LEU A 57 -19.95 -12.76 -18.16
C LEU A 57 -19.33 -14.15 -18.01
N GLY A 58 -19.53 -14.81 -16.86
CA GLY A 58 -18.98 -16.13 -16.61
C GLY A 58 -17.57 -16.13 -16.04
N ILE A 59 -17.04 -14.99 -15.67
CA ILE A 59 -15.71 -14.88 -15.05
C ILE A 59 -15.85 -15.09 -13.55
N PRO A 60 -15.13 -16.06 -12.94
CA PRO A 60 -15.28 -16.32 -11.51
C PRO A 60 -14.65 -15.20 -10.68
N LYS A 61 -15.44 -14.63 -9.77
CA LYS A 61 -15.02 -13.50 -8.94
C LYS A 61 -13.81 -13.80 -8.05
N LYS A 62 -13.80 -14.97 -7.44
CA LYS A 62 -12.75 -15.33 -6.48
C LYS A 62 -11.38 -15.36 -7.15
N GLU A 63 -11.30 -16.03 -8.28
CA GLU A 63 -10.07 -16.13 -9.04
C GLU A 63 -9.65 -14.79 -9.64
N LEU A 64 -10.63 -14.00 -10.07
CA LEU A 64 -10.35 -12.65 -10.56
C LEU A 64 -9.76 -11.76 -9.46
N ARG A 65 -10.33 -11.80 -8.25
CA ARG A 65 -9.79 -11.06 -7.10
C ARG A 65 -8.37 -11.53 -6.76
N THR A 66 -8.14 -12.81 -6.82
CA THR A 66 -6.80 -13.38 -6.57
C THR A 66 -5.80 -12.89 -7.62
N LEU A 67 -6.21 -12.85 -8.87
CA LEU A 67 -5.36 -12.34 -9.96
C LEU A 67 -5.00 -10.87 -9.73
N VAL A 68 -5.97 -10.05 -9.33
CA VAL A 68 -5.74 -8.63 -9.02
C VAL A 68 -4.71 -8.50 -7.88
N LYS A 69 -4.83 -9.30 -6.82
CA LYS A 69 -3.88 -9.29 -5.71
C LYS A 69 -2.47 -9.69 -6.16
N ILE A 70 -2.36 -10.70 -7.00
CA ILE A 70 -1.09 -11.15 -7.55
C ILE A 70 -0.43 -10.03 -8.35
N ARG A 71 -1.20 -9.38 -9.22
CA ARG A 71 -0.70 -8.26 -10.02
C ARG A 71 -0.24 -7.09 -9.15
N ASP A 72 -0.99 -6.76 -8.09
CA ASP A 72 -0.61 -5.71 -7.15
C ASP A 72 0.69 -6.04 -6.44
N ASN A 73 0.85 -7.30 -6.02
CA ASN A 73 2.07 -7.75 -5.36
C ASN A 73 3.27 -7.72 -6.31
N GLU A 74 3.07 -8.12 -7.56
CA GLU A 74 4.12 -8.05 -8.57
C GLU A 74 4.54 -6.61 -8.84
N ALA A 75 3.58 -5.68 -8.93
CA ALA A 75 3.87 -4.26 -9.11
C ALA A 75 4.66 -3.69 -7.93
N LYS A 76 4.30 -4.06 -6.71
CA LYS A 76 5.03 -3.64 -5.51
C LYS A 76 6.45 -4.19 -5.49
N ASN A 77 6.62 -5.45 -5.86
CA ASN A 77 7.92 -6.08 -5.94
C ASN A 77 8.80 -5.42 -7.01
N GLN A 78 8.22 -5.11 -8.15
CA GLN A 78 8.93 -4.41 -9.22
C GLN A 78 9.38 -3.02 -8.78
N LYS A 79 8.51 -2.31 -8.06
CA LYS A 79 8.83 -0.98 -7.54
C LYS A 79 10.00 -1.04 -6.56
N LEU A 80 10.00 -2.01 -5.65
CA LEU A 80 11.10 -2.20 -4.70
C LEU A 80 12.44 -2.40 -5.44
N TYR A 81 12.41 -3.20 -6.50
CA TYR A 81 13.59 -3.48 -7.30
C TYR A 81 14.05 -2.23 -8.06
N ASP A 82 13.12 -1.49 -8.65
CA ASP A 82 13.41 -0.30 -9.45
C ASP A 82 13.96 0.86 -8.62
N GLU A 83 13.67 0.88 -7.32
CA GLU A 83 14.21 1.88 -6.39
C GLU A 83 15.70 1.67 -6.09
N LEU A 84 16.26 0.51 -6.43
CA LEU A 84 17.66 0.20 -6.23
C LEU A 84 18.50 0.68 -7.41
N GLU A 85 19.74 1.05 -7.13
CA GLU A 85 20.72 1.33 -8.20
C GLU A 85 21.17 0.03 -8.87
N ALA A 86 21.78 0.13 -10.05
CA ALA A 86 22.13 -1.04 -10.86
C ALA A 86 23.02 -2.04 -10.12
N ASP A 87 24.01 -1.55 -9.37
CA ASP A 87 24.90 -2.40 -8.59
C ASP A 87 24.17 -3.06 -7.41
N GLN A 88 23.23 -2.35 -6.80
CA GLN A 88 22.39 -2.88 -5.73
C GLN A 88 21.42 -3.93 -6.25
N GLN A 89 20.86 -3.72 -7.45
CA GLN A 89 20.00 -4.70 -8.10
C GLN A 89 20.76 -6.01 -8.37
N GLN A 90 22.00 -5.89 -8.85
CA GLN A 90 22.84 -7.05 -9.08
C GLN A 90 23.14 -7.81 -7.78
N THR A 91 23.47 -7.08 -6.73
CA THR A 91 23.72 -7.68 -5.40
C THR A 91 22.45 -8.37 -4.87
N LEU A 92 21.31 -7.75 -5.04
CA LEU A 92 20.04 -8.34 -4.61
C LEU A 92 19.78 -9.65 -5.36
N GLN A 93 20.02 -9.69 -6.67
CA GLN A 93 19.85 -10.90 -7.47
C GLN A 93 20.77 -12.02 -6.99
N MET A 94 22.00 -11.70 -6.65
CA MET A 94 22.95 -12.67 -6.11
C MET A 94 22.49 -13.23 -4.77
N LEU A 95 22.01 -12.38 -3.89
CA LEU A 95 21.48 -12.80 -2.59
C LEU A 95 20.23 -13.67 -2.74
N ALA A 96 19.33 -13.27 -3.62
CA ALA A 96 18.10 -14.02 -3.87
C ALA A 96 18.40 -15.41 -4.47
N ALA A 97 19.37 -15.49 -5.35
CA ALA A 97 19.79 -16.77 -5.94
C ALA A 97 20.34 -17.72 -4.89
N CYS A 98 21.10 -17.21 -3.93
CA CYS A 98 21.62 -18.03 -2.83
C CYS A 98 20.50 -18.57 -1.93
N GLU A 99 19.51 -17.73 -1.63
CA GLU A 99 18.36 -18.14 -0.82
C GLU A 99 17.48 -19.17 -1.55
N GLN A 100 17.15 -18.88 -2.80
CA GLN A 100 16.20 -19.68 -3.58
C GLN A 100 16.67 -21.10 -3.82
N VAL A 101 17.96 -21.30 -4.06
CA VAL A 101 18.49 -22.65 -4.31
C VAL A 101 18.31 -23.55 -3.09
N LYS A 102 18.27 -22.97 -1.87
CA LYS A 102 18.21 -23.72 -0.63
C LYS A 102 16.77 -24.08 -0.23
N ASP A 103 15.83 -23.15 -0.38
CA ASP A 103 14.53 -23.25 0.28
C ASP A 103 13.32 -23.42 -0.66
N LEU A 104 13.51 -23.25 -1.97
CA LEU A 104 12.39 -23.35 -2.91
C LEU A 104 12.09 -24.78 -3.35
N PRO A 105 10.83 -25.07 -3.68
CA PRO A 105 10.48 -26.33 -4.34
C PRO A 105 11.30 -26.52 -5.62
N LEU A 106 11.55 -27.75 -5.99
CA LEU A 106 12.40 -28.11 -7.13
C LEU A 106 12.00 -27.40 -8.42
N TRP A 107 10.72 -27.25 -8.70
CA TRP A 107 10.26 -26.60 -9.92
C TRP A 107 10.61 -25.11 -9.96
N LYS A 108 10.60 -24.43 -8.80
CA LYS A 108 11.01 -23.02 -8.71
C LYS A 108 12.53 -22.89 -8.81
N ALA A 109 13.27 -23.78 -8.20
CA ALA A 109 14.72 -23.81 -8.31
C ALA A 109 15.16 -24.02 -9.76
N ALA A 110 14.49 -24.90 -10.47
CA ALA A 110 14.75 -25.13 -11.88
C ALA A 110 14.42 -23.91 -12.75
N ALA A 111 13.35 -23.20 -12.44
CA ALA A 111 12.97 -21.98 -13.14
C ALA A 111 13.93 -20.82 -12.85
N ALA A 112 14.46 -20.74 -11.63
CA ALA A 112 15.41 -19.70 -11.23
C ALA A 112 16.79 -19.91 -11.86
N ASN A 113 17.15 -21.14 -12.25
CA ASN A 113 18.42 -21.46 -12.88
C ASN A 113 18.17 -22.38 -14.09
N PRO A 114 17.74 -21.81 -15.22
CA PRO A 114 17.36 -22.61 -16.40
C PRO A 114 18.51 -23.38 -17.03
N GLU A 115 19.77 -23.02 -16.73
CA GLU A 115 20.94 -23.71 -17.23
C GLU A 115 21.40 -24.89 -16.37
N ALA A 116 20.83 -24.99 -15.13
CA ALA A 116 21.15 -26.10 -14.27
C ALA A 116 20.51 -27.38 -14.82
N PRO A 117 21.14 -28.56 -14.62
CA PRO A 117 20.51 -29.80 -15.00
C PRO A 117 19.16 -29.92 -14.27
N ARG A 118 18.09 -30.08 -15.03
CA ARG A 118 16.77 -30.23 -14.43
C ARG A 118 16.74 -31.54 -13.64
N PRO A 119 16.08 -31.54 -12.46
CA PRO A 119 15.87 -32.79 -11.76
C PRO A 119 15.14 -33.73 -12.70
N SER A 120 15.68 -34.90 -12.84
CA SER A 120 15.10 -35.92 -13.69
C SER A 120 13.72 -36.30 -13.14
N VAL A 121 12.69 -36.19 -13.96
CA VAL A 121 11.34 -36.64 -13.64
C VAL A 121 11.27 -38.13 -13.98
N GLN A 122 12.01 -38.91 -13.25
CA GLN A 122 11.97 -40.36 -13.46
C GLN A 122 11.15 -41.03 -12.39
#